data_b95a2e6785e4eef79c8d4dd1cfb6e98b
#
_entry.id   b95a2e6785e4eef79c8d4dd1cfb6e98b
#
_cell.length_a   1.000
_cell.length_b   1.000
_cell.length_c   1.000
_cell.angle_alpha   90.00
_cell.angle_beta   90.00
_cell.angle_gamma   90.00
#
_symmetry.space_group_name_H-M   'P 1'
#
loop_
_entity.id
_entity.type
_entity.pdbx_description
1 polymer ?
#
loop_
_entity_poly.entity_id
_entity_poly.type
_entity_poly.pdbx_seq_one_letter_code
_entity_poly.pdbx_strand_id
1 'polypeptide(L)'
;MLELHSPRLHLRPLNAHDWDLFLALHSDPENLRYVCDPLSRAQIEERFTSRLPHWDMDASHWLCLVIRDRHSGEELGFTGLRVSDRPSAEAEVGYLLAPAHQGKGLATESLRTLMEYARHSLGIKRLVATVTDGNAASCQVLERCGFVFQHCDERAFQRGGEVFDDLIFSCPLTA
;
A
#
# COMPACT_ATOMS: atom_id res chain seq x y z
N MET A 1 1.67 14.09 -15.84
CA MET A 1 1.54 12.68 -15.43
C MET A 1 2.15 12.57 -14.03
N LEU A 2 1.50 11.86 -13.10
CA LEU A 2 2.03 11.70 -11.74
C LEU A 2 3.28 10.81 -11.75
N GLU A 3 4.39 11.33 -11.26
CA GLU A 3 5.64 10.60 -11.04
C GLU A 3 6.28 11.12 -9.76
N LEU A 4 6.63 10.21 -8.85
CA LEU A 4 7.27 10.54 -7.59
C LEU A 4 8.66 9.91 -7.57
N HIS A 5 9.62 10.59 -6.99
CA HIS A 5 11.00 10.15 -6.94
C HIS A 5 11.55 10.23 -5.52
N SER A 6 12.36 9.24 -5.18
CA SER A 6 13.21 9.21 -3.99
C SER A 6 14.65 8.87 -4.40
N PRO A 7 15.63 8.77 -3.49
CA PRO A 7 16.99 8.42 -3.84
C PRO A 7 17.11 7.12 -4.65
N ARG A 8 16.36 6.08 -4.30
CA ARG A 8 16.44 4.76 -4.96
C ARG A 8 15.23 4.41 -5.81
N LEU A 9 14.10 5.10 -5.63
CA LEU A 9 12.82 4.68 -6.20
C LEU A 9 12.20 5.71 -7.15
N HIS A 10 11.47 5.19 -8.10
CA HIS A 10 10.54 5.90 -8.96
C HIS A 10 9.16 5.27 -8.81
N LEU A 11 8.16 6.09 -8.46
CA LEU A 11 6.77 5.66 -8.29
C LEU A 11 5.94 6.29 -9.40
N ARG A 12 5.17 5.48 -10.12
CA ARG A 12 4.24 5.93 -11.16
C ARG A 12 2.89 5.24 -11.05
N PRO A 13 1.80 5.84 -11.54
CA PRO A 13 0.51 5.17 -11.54
C PRO A 13 0.53 3.83 -12.28
N LEU A 14 -0.26 2.89 -11.75
CA LEU A 14 -0.54 1.61 -12.37
C LEU A 14 -1.14 1.84 -13.77
N ASN A 15 -0.74 1.02 -14.73
CA ASN A 15 -1.32 1.00 -16.07
C ASN A 15 -1.53 -0.43 -16.58
N ALA A 16 -2.14 -0.59 -17.76
CA ALA A 16 -2.48 -1.90 -18.28
C ALA A 16 -1.29 -2.84 -18.55
N HIS A 17 -0.08 -2.30 -18.73
CA HIS A 17 1.13 -3.10 -18.95
C HIS A 17 1.67 -3.75 -17.67
N ASP A 18 1.17 -3.36 -16.50
CA ASP A 18 1.64 -3.86 -15.19
C ASP A 18 0.91 -5.15 -14.76
N TRP A 19 0.10 -5.73 -15.64
CA TRP A 19 -0.68 -6.92 -15.32
C TRP A 19 0.16 -8.09 -14.83
N ASP A 20 1.27 -8.38 -15.47
CA ASP A 20 2.11 -9.53 -15.12
C ASP A 20 2.72 -9.38 -13.72
N LEU A 21 3.20 -8.18 -13.37
CA LEU A 21 3.67 -7.85 -12.03
C LEU A 21 2.52 -7.99 -11.01
N PHE A 22 1.37 -7.40 -11.32
CA PHE A 22 0.21 -7.43 -10.42
C PHE A 22 -0.25 -8.86 -10.15
N LEU A 23 -0.37 -9.67 -11.20
CA LEU A 23 -0.73 -11.07 -11.11
C LEU A 23 0.29 -11.86 -10.28
N ALA A 24 1.58 -11.69 -10.55
CA ALA A 24 2.64 -12.40 -9.83
C ALA A 24 2.60 -12.13 -8.32
N LEU A 25 2.49 -10.85 -7.92
CA LEU A 25 2.47 -10.48 -6.50
C LEU A 25 1.18 -10.91 -5.78
N HIS A 26 0.04 -10.89 -6.47
CA HIS A 26 -1.25 -11.29 -5.89
C HIS A 26 -1.54 -12.80 -6.01
N SER A 27 -0.66 -13.55 -6.65
CA SER A 27 -0.71 -15.02 -6.70
C SER A 27 0.27 -15.67 -5.74
N ASP A 28 1.21 -14.94 -5.18
CA ASP A 28 2.24 -15.45 -4.28
C ASP A 28 1.65 -15.63 -2.86
N PRO A 29 1.58 -16.86 -2.33
CA PRO A 29 1.05 -17.12 -0.99
C PRO A 29 1.80 -16.40 0.14
N GLU A 30 3.11 -16.20 -0.01
CA GLU A 30 3.91 -15.47 0.99
C GLU A 30 3.51 -13.99 1.04
N ASN A 31 3.28 -13.36 -0.11
CA ASN A 31 2.79 -12.00 -0.17
C ASN A 31 1.38 -11.85 0.40
N LEU A 32 0.54 -12.87 0.23
CA LEU A 32 -0.85 -12.83 0.70
C LEU A 32 -1.03 -13.30 2.14
N ARG A 33 0.03 -13.75 2.79
CA ARG A 33 -0.03 -14.34 4.14
C ARG A 33 -0.81 -13.49 5.14
N TYR A 34 -0.63 -12.17 5.09
CA TYR A 34 -1.30 -11.21 5.96
C TYR A 34 -2.26 -10.27 5.22
N VAL A 35 -2.67 -10.63 4.01
CA VAL A 35 -3.53 -9.77 3.17
C VAL A 35 -4.90 -10.38 2.98
N CYS A 36 -4.97 -11.62 2.52
CA CYS A 36 -6.22 -12.33 2.25
C CYS A 36 -5.98 -13.82 1.97
N ASP A 37 -7.05 -14.58 1.86
CA ASP A 37 -7.01 -15.93 1.28
C ASP A 37 -6.52 -15.89 -0.17
N PRO A 38 -6.00 -17.01 -0.69
CA PRO A 38 -5.60 -17.11 -2.08
C PRO A 38 -6.74 -16.67 -3.01
N LEU A 39 -6.39 -15.79 -3.95
CA LEU A 39 -7.34 -15.23 -4.90
C LEU A 39 -7.37 -16.06 -6.19
N SER A 40 -8.54 -16.20 -6.80
CA SER A 40 -8.64 -16.67 -8.17
C SER A 40 -8.09 -15.62 -9.14
N ARG A 41 -7.68 -16.06 -10.35
CA ARG A 41 -7.23 -15.15 -11.40
C ARG A 41 -8.29 -14.06 -11.71
N ALA A 42 -9.56 -14.43 -11.74
CA ALA A 42 -10.66 -13.49 -11.98
C ALA A 42 -10.77 -12.42 -10.88
N GLN A 43 -10.58 -12.81 -9.61
CA GLN A 43 -10.57 -11.86 -8.49
C GLN A 43 -9.37 -10.90 -8.56
N ILE A 44 -8.20 -11.40 -8.97
CA ILE A 44 -7.01 -10.55 -9.17
C ILE A 44 -7.25 -9.57 -10.33
N GLU A 45 -7.84 -10.02 -11.43
CA GLU A 45 -8.19 -9.19 -12.58
C GLU A 45 -9.19 -8.10 -12.21
N GLU A 46 -10.21 -8.41 -11.43
CA GLU A 46 -11.17 -7.43 -10.91
C GLU A 46 -10.47 -6.37 -10.05
N ARG A 47 -9.58 -6.77 -9.15
CA ARG A 47 -8.77 -5.83 -8.35
C ARG A 47 -7.89 -4.95 -9.21
N PHE A 48 -7.23 -5.53 -10.21
CA PHE A 48 -6.38 -4.80 -11.14
C PHE A 48 -7.16 -3.76 -11.92
N THR A 49 -8.24 -4.17 -12.57
CA THR A 49 -9.06 -3.28 -13.41
C THR A 49 -9.72 -2.17 -12.61
N SER A 50 -10.07 -2.41 -11.35
CA SER A 50 -10.65 -1.39 -10.46
C SER A 50 -9.68 -0.24 -10.14
N ARG A 51 -8.37 -0.44 -10.35
CA ARG A 51 -7.31 0.53 -10.04
C ARG A 51 -6.75 1.25 -11.27
N LEU A 52 -7.22 0.88 -12.48
CA LEU A 52 -6.78 1.50 -13.74
C LEU A 52 -7.42 2.85 -14.06
N PRO A 53 -8.68 3.14 -13.68
CA PRO A 53 -9.29 4.44 -13.97
C PRO A 53 -8.46 5.59 -13.42
N HIS A 54 -8.60 6.76 -14.05
CA HIS A 54 -7.99 7.99 -13.54
C HIS A 54 -8.36 8.21 -12.09
N TRP A 55 -7.35 8.49 -11.26
CA TRP A 55 -7.53 8.72 -9.85
C TRP A 55 -7.46 10.22 -9.53
N ASP A 56 -8.38 10.67 -8.70
CA ASP A 56 -8.38 11.97 -8.05
C ASP A 56 -8.90 11.84 -6.61
N MET A 57 -9.01 12.95 -5.89
CA MET A 57 -9.46 12.95 -4.48
C MET A 57 -10.92 12.52 -4.30
N ASP A 58 -11.73 12.50 -5.37
CA ASP A 58 -13.12 12.05 -5.35
C ASP A 58 -13.27 10.57 -5.72
N ALA A 59 -12.19 9.92 -6.13
CA ALA A 59 -12.18 8.51 -6.46
C ALA A 59 -12.50 7.64 -5.22
N SER A 60 -13.29 6.58 -5.43
CA SER A 60 -13.59 5.58 -4.40
C SER A 60 -12.62 4.39 -4.41
N HIS A 61 -11.77 4.31 -5.42
CA HIS A 61 -10.76 3.26 -5.59
C HIS A 61 -9.37 3.74 -5.15
N TRP A 62 -8.42 2.81 -5.07
CA TRP A 62 -7.05 3.10 -4.68
C TRP A 62 -6.28 3.87 -5.77
N LEU A 63 -5.55 4.90 -5.37
CA LEU A 63 -4.37 5.32 -6.11
C LEU A 63 -3.33 4.23 -5.95
N CYS A 64 -3.05 3.49 -7.02
CA CYS A 64 -2.06 2.43 -7.00
C CYS A 64 -0.82 2.87 -7.79
N LEU A 65 0.32 2.88 -7.12
CA LEU A 65 1.61 3.27 -7.71
C LEU A 65 2.52 2.05 -7.81
N VAL A 66 3.11 1.85 -8.97
CA VAL A 66 4.18 0.87 -9.18
C VAL A 66 5.47 1.43 -8.61
N ILE A 67 6.13 0.64 -7.77
CA ILE A 67 7.46 0.94 -7.22
C ILE A 67 8.51 0.36 -8.16
N ARG A 68 9.41 1.21 -8.66
CA ARG A 68 10.52 0.80 -9.53
C ARG A 68 11.86 1.23 -8.95
N ASP A 69 12.86 0.41 -9.13
CA ASP A 69 14.24 0.82 -8.89
C ASP A 69 14.63 1.90 -9.91
N ARG A 70 15.13 3.01 -9.40
CA ARG A 70 15.43 4.19 -10.22
C ARG A 70 16.61 3.98 -11.18
N HIS A 71 17.53 3.08 -10.86
CA HIS A 71 18.73 2.84 -11.64
C HIS A 71 18.54 1.72 -12.65
N SER A 72 17.99 0.58 -12.21
CA SER A 72 17.77 -0.58 -13.07
C SER A 72 16.47 -0.53 -13.86
N GLY A 73 15.47 0.22 -13.35
CA GLY A 73 14.11 0.22 -13.89
C GLY A 73 13.31 -1.03 -13.50
N GLU A 74 13.86 -1.90 -12.66
CA GLU A 74 13.18 -3.10 -12.17
C GLU A 74 11.94 -2.75 -11.36
N GLU A 75 10.86 -3.46 -11.59
CA GLU A 75 9.60 -3.30 -10.86
C GLU A 75 9.63 -4.13 -9.59
N LEU A 76 9.43 -3.47 -8.44
CA LEU A 76 9.67 -4.03 -7.12
C LEU A 76 8.39 -4.38 -6.37
N GLY A 77 7.28 -3.72 -6.73
CA GLY A 77 6.00 -3.88 -6.05
C GLY A 77 5.07 -2.69 -6.24
N PHE A 78 4.17 -2.52 -5.28
CA PHE A 78 3.15 -1.47 -5.29
C PHE A 78 3.09 -0.73 -3.96
N THR A 79 2.72 0.53 -4.02
CA THR A 79 2.27 1.33 -2.89
C THR A 79 1.08 2.17 -3.31
N GLY A 80 0.33 2.70 -2.37
CA GLY A 80 -0.81 3.53 -2.71
C GLY A 80 -1.60 4.01 -1.51
N LEU A 81 -2.64 4.78 -1.82
CA LEU A 81 -3.58 5.26 -0.83
C LEU A 81 -5.01 5.27 -1.38
N ARG A 82 -5.95 5.30 -0.48
CA ARG A 82 -7.38 5.49 -0.75
C ARG A 82 -7.94 6.50 0.25
N VAL A 83 -8.67 7.50 -0.22
CA VAL A 83 -9.35 8.43 0.67
C VAL A 83 -10.38 7.66 1.49
N SER A 84 -10.22 7.63 2.81
CA SER A 84 -11.10 6.92 3.75
C SER A 84 -12.16 7.83 4.33
N ASP A 85 -11.82 9.10 4.58
CA ASP A 85 -12.77 10.10 5.07
C ASP A 85 -12.45 11.47 4.46
N ARG A 86 -13.28 11.93 3.55
CA ARG A 86 -13.10 13.22 2.86
C ARG A 86 -13.21 14.43 3.78
N PRO A 87 -14.24 14.53 4.66
CA PRO A 87 -14.37 15.66 5.55
C PRO A 87 -13.15 15.92 6.44
N SER A 88 -12.52 14.86 6.95
CA SER A 88 -11.32 14.96 7.79
C SER A 88 -10.01 14.96 7.00
N ALA A 89 -10.08 14.79 5.67
CA ALA A 89 -8.92 14.62 4.81
C ALA A 89 -8.01 13.44 5.26
N GLU A 90 -8.65 12.30 5.54
CA GLU A 90 -7.99 11.06 5.93
C GLU A 90 -7.87 10.11 4.75
N ALA A 91 -6.74 9.42 4.66
CA ALA A 91 -6.52 8.36 3.67
C ALA A 91 -5.87 7.12 4.32
N GLU A 92 -6.25 5.96 3.81
CA GLU A 92 -5.62 4.68 4.14
C GLU A 92 -4.45 4.43 3.19
N VAL A 93 -3.33 3.94 3.71
CA VAL A 93 -2.15 3.56 2.91
C VAL A 93 -1.97 2.06 2.86
N GLY A 94 -1.35 1.58 1.76
CA GLY A 94 -0.99 0.19 1.60
C GLY A 94 0.26 0.04 0.73
N TYR A 95 0.96 -1.08 0.89
CA TYR A 95 2.14 -1.43 0.09
C TYR A 95 2.31 -2.95 0.02
N LEU A 96 2.93 -3.40 -1.05
CA LEU A 96 3.23 -4.81 -1.30
C LEU A 96 4.51 -4.89 -2.15
N LEU A 97 5.57 -5.46 -1.61
CA LEU A 97 6.83 -5.70 -2.31
C LEU A 97 6.99 -7.18 -2.66
N ALA A 98 7.59 -7.44 -3.79
CA ALA A 98 8.04 -8.79 -4.12
C ALA A 98 9.01 -9.31 -3.04
N PRO A 99 8.95 -10.61 -2.68
CA PRO A 99 9.77 -11.16 -1.60
C PRO A 99 11.27 -10.89 -1.74
N ALA A 100 11.81 -10.93 -2.96
CA ALA A 100 13.21 -10.63 -3.25
C ALA A 100 13.65 -9.20 -2.91
N HIS A 101 12.70 -8.29 -2.75
CA HIS A 101 12.94 -6.85 -2.49
C HIS A 101 12.61 -6.43 -1.06
N GLN A 102 12.10 -7.34 -0.23
CA GLN A 102 11.82 -7.09 1.18
C GLN A 102 13.10 -7.01 2.02
N GLY A 103 12.99 -6.41 3.20
CA GLY A 103 14.12 -6.30 4.16
C GLY A 103 15.23 -5.32 3.76
N LYS A 104 15.03 -4.50 2.72
CA LYS A 104 16.02 -3.55 2.19
C LYS A 104 15.66 -2.08 2.45
N GLY A 105 14.61 -1.83 3.22
CA GLY A 105 14.11 -0.48 3.52
C GLY A 105 13.31 0.17 2.36
N LEU A 106 13.00 -0.58 1.30
CA LEU A 106 12.32 -0.04 0.13
C LEU A 106 10.84 0.28 0.40
N ALA A 107 10.15 -0.53 1.21
CA ALA A 107 8.80 -0.23 1.65
C ALA A 107 8.73 1.08 2.46
N THR A 108 9.66 1.26 3.40
CA THR A 108 9.78 2.51 4.18
C THR A 108 10.03 3.71 3.29
N GLU A 109 10.93 3.60 2.32
CA GLU A 109 11.26 4.68 1.39
C GLU A 109 10.07 5.02 0.49
N SER A 110 9.38 4.01 -0.07
CA SER A 110 8.20 4.22 -0.91
C SER A 110 7.05 4.87 -0.14
N LEU A 111 6.82 4.43 1.11
CA LEU A 111 5.77 4.99 1.96
C LEU A 111 6.08 6.46 2.31
N ARG A 112 7.31 6.80 2.69
CA ARG A 112 7.70 8.20 2.94
C ARG A 112 7.49 9.09 1.72
N THR A 113 7.83 8.60 0.53
CA THR A 113 7.62 9.32 -0.73
C THR A 113 6.13 9.58 -0.98
N LEU A 114 5.30 8.57 -0.74
CA LEU A 114 3.84 8.70 -0.83
C LEU A 114 3.29 9.68 0.22
N MET A 115 3.80 9.66 1.45
CA MET A 115 3.39 10.57 2.53
C MET A 115 3.66 12.03 2.17
N GLU A 116 4.82 12.34 1.59
CA GLU A 116 5.15 13.69 1.12
C GLU A 116 4.19 14.16 0.03
N TYR A 117 3.87 13.29 -0.92
CA TYR A 117 2.88 13.58 -1.95
C TYR A 117 1.48 13.80 -1.35
N ALA A 118 1.05 12.92 -0.45
CA ALA A 118 -0.25 13.03 0.21
C ALA A 118 -0.39 14.36 0.97
N ARG A 119 0.66 14.75 1.67
CA ARG A 119 0.70 15.99 2.44
C ARG A 119 0.69 17.24 1.55
N HIS A 120 1.65 17.32 0.62
CA HIS A 120 1.92 18.56 -0.10
C HIS A 120 1.04 18.78 -1.34
N SER A 121 0.65 17.69 -2.00
CA SER A 121 -0.11 17.75 -3.25
C SER A 121 -1.59 17.46 -3.09
N LEU A 122 -1.95 16.56 -2.18
CA LEU A 122 -3.33 16.13 -1.98
C LEU A 122 -4.00 16.83 -0.78
N GLY A 123 -3.24 17.45 0.10
CA GLY A 123 -3.78 18.09 1.31
C GLY A 123 -4.34 17.11 2.34
N ILE A 124 -3.89 15.85 2.29
CA ILE A 124 -4.24 14.84 3.29
C ILE A 124 -3.66 15.26 4.65
N LYS A 125 -4.48 15.19 5.69
CA LYS A 125 -4.11 15.60 7.05
C LYS A 125 -3.76 14.46 7.97
N ARG A 126 -4.25 13.26 7.65
CA ARG A 126 -4.02 12.05 8.44
C ARG A 126 -3.93 10.83 7.54
N LEU A 127 -2.98 9.98 7.82
CA LEU A 127 -2.90 8.65 7.21
C LEU A 127 -3.22 7.59 8.25
N VAL A 128 -3.92 6.55 7.80
CA VAL A 128 -4.22 5.35 8.58
C VAL A 128 -3.67 4.13 7.85
N ALA A 129 -3.34 3.11 8.60
CA ALA A 129 -2.90 1.82 8.06
C ALA A 129 -3.43 0.69 8.92
N THR A 130 -3.83 -0.39 8.27
CA THR A 130 -4.29 -1.62 8.91
C THR A 130 -3.24 -2.70 8.70
N VAL A 131 -2.82 -3.36 9.78
CA VAL A 131 -1.85 -4.45 9.76
C VAL A 131 -2.44 -5.65 10.48
N THR A 132 -2.48 -6.80 9.83
CA THR A 132 -2.87 -8.05 10.49
C THR A 132 -1.83 -8.39 11.57
N ASP A 133 -2.30 -8.71 12.78
CA ASP A 133 -1.43 -9.08 13.90
C ASP A 133 -0.52 -10.26 13.51
N GLY A 134 0.74 -10.17 13.91
CA GLY A 134 1.80 -11.09 13.50
C GLY A 134 2.66 -10.59 12.33
N ASN A 135 2.24 -9.58 11.58
CA ASN A 135 3.04 -8.96 10.52
C ASN A 135 4.00 -7.91 11.07
N ALA A 136 5.02 -8.38 11.79
CA ALA A 136 6.01 -7.51 12.43
C ALA A 136 6.77 -6.62 11.43
N ALA A 137 7.03 -7.12 10.22
CA ALA A 137 7.73 -6.36 9.19
C ALA A 137 6.94 -5.11 8.78
N SER A 138 5.62 -5.23 8.61
CA SER A 138 4.75 -4.10 8.29
C SER A 138 4.65 -3.11 9.45
N CYS A 139 4.54 -3.57 10.69
CA CYS A 139 4.58 -2.71 11.87
C CYS A 139 5.85 -1.86 11.92
N GLN A 140 7.02 -2.48 11.68
CA GLN A 140 8.30 -1.75 11.65
C GLN A 140 8.36 -0.69 10.54
N VAL A 141 7.83 -0.97 9.35
CA VAL A 141 7.75 0.01 8.26
C VAL A 141 6.94 1.22 8.70
N LEU A 142 5.75 1.00 9.27
CA LEU A 142 4.87 2.07 9.75
C LEU A 142 5.53 2.90 10.85
N GLU A 143 6.09 2.25 11.86
CA GLU A 143 6.78 2.93 12.98
C GLU A 143 7.94 3.79 12.49
N ARG A 144 8.75 3.30 11.55
CA ARG A 144 9.84 4.06 10.91
C ARG A 144 9.36 5.26 10.11
N CYS A 145 8.13 5.22 9.63
CA CYS A 145 7.47 6.34 8.94
C CYS A 145 6.71 7.28 9.88
N GLY A 146 6.75 7.05 11.20
CA GLY A 146 6.11 7.91 12.19
C GLY A 146 4.66 7.58 12.49
N PHE A 147 4.17 6.44 12.04
CA PHE A 147 2.86 5.94 12.44
C PHE A 147 2.89 5.45 13.87
N VAL A 148 1.79 5.68 14.59
CA VAL A 148 1.60 5.28 15.98
C VAL A 148 0.41 4.34 16.07
N PHE A 149 0.57 3.25 16.82
CA PHE A 149 -0.51 2.32 17.12
C PHE A 149 -1.67 3.04 17.82
N GLN A 150 -2.89 2.77 17.39
CA GLN A 150 -4.11 3.38 17.92
C GLN A 150 -4.93 2.37 18.72
N HIS A 151 -5.31 1.28 18.12
CA HIS A 151 -6.13 0.23 18.73
C HIS A 151 -6.03 -1.07 17.93
N CYS A 152 -6.57 -2.12 18.51
CA CYS A 152 -6.70 -3.43 17.89
C CYS A 152 -8.18 -3.70 17.61
N ASP A 153 -8.50 -4.06 16.37
CA ASP A 153 -9.80 -4.59 15.98
C ASP A 153 -9.74 -6.10 16.10
N GLU A 154 -10.32 -6.63 17.18
CA GLU A 154 -10.29 -8.06 17.47
C GLU A 154 -11.12 -8.83 16.43
N ARG A 155 -10.58 -9.99 15.99
CA ARG A 155 -11.23 -10.91 15.06
C ARG A 155 -11.67 -10.27 13.72
N ALA A 156 -10.94 -9.25 13.28
CA ALA A 156 -11.30 -8.44 12.12
C ALA A 156 -10.97 -9.11 10.79
N PHE A 157 -10.06 -10.09 10.77
CA PHE A 157 -9.57 -10.73 9.57
C PHE A 157 -9.61 -12.25 9.69
N GLN A 158 -10.09 -12.92 8.64
CA GLN A 158 -10.13 -14.39 8.57
C GLN A 158 -9.36 -14.88 7.34
N ARG A 159 -8.49 -15.87 7.55
CA ARG A 159 -7.73 -16.54 6.49
C ARG A 159 -7.57 -18.03 6.83
N GLY A 160 -7.88 -18.89 5.87
CA GLY A 160 -7.73 -20.35 6.04
C GLY A 160 -8.49 -20.93 7.22
N GLY A 161 -9.60 -20.31 7.64
CA GLY A 161 -10.37 -20.69 8.83
C GLY A 161 -9.82 -20.15 10.16
N GLU A 162 -8.64 -19.55 10.17
CA GLU A 162 -8.07 -18.85 11.33
C GLU A 162 -8.53 -17.39 11.37
N VAL A 163 -8.75 -16.89 12.57
CA VAL A 163 -9.18 -15.53 12.83
C VAL A 163 -8.00 -14.73 13.37
N PHE A 164 -7.77 -13.56 12.79
CA PHE A 164 -6.70 -12.64 13.15
C PHE A 164 -7.27 -11.30 13.60
N ASP A 165 -6.50 -10.63 14.44
CA ASP A 165 -6.77 -9.25 14.81
C ASP A 165 -6.13 -8.30 13.82
N ASP A 166 -6.71 -7.11 13.65
CA ASP A 166 -6.13 -6.03 12.88
C ASP A 166 -5.61 -4.93 13.81
N LEU A 167 -4.36 -4.58 13.63
CA LEU A 167 -3.70 -3.48 14.32
C LEU A 167 -3.87 -2.20 13.50
N ILE A 168 -4.47 -1.19 14.10
CA ILE A 168 -4.72 0.10 13.44
C ILE A 168 -3.66 1.10 13.86
N PHE A 169 -2.98 1.68 12.87
CA PHE A 169 -1.96 2.71 13.03
C PHE A 169 -2.41 4.01 12.37
N SER A 170 -1.95 5.13 12.87
CA SER A 170 -2.16 6.42 12.20
C SER A 170 -0.97 7.33 12.32
N CYS A 171 -0.87 8.26 11.37
CA CYS A 171 0.13 9.32 11.33
C CYS A 171 -0.54 10.63 10.92
N PRO A 172 -0.54 11.67 11.78
CA PRO A 172 -0.95 13.00 11.37
C PRO A 172 0.09 13.58 10.42
N LEU A 173 -0.36 14.16 9.30
CA LEU A 173 0.48 14.87 8.36
C LEU A 173 0.42 16.38 8.66
N THR A 174 1.01 16.77 9.77
CA THR A 174 1.08 18.20 10.15
C THR A 174 2.03 18.99 9.24
N ALA A 175 1.71 20.26 9.08
CA ALA A 175 2.51 21.19 8.27
C ALA A 175 3.93 21.38 8.84
#